data_6e6f4933e672bd67ed04b10744442b63
#
_entry.id   6e6f4933e672bd67ed04b10744442b63
#
_cell.length_a   1.000
_cell.length_b   1.000
_cell.length_c   1.000
_cell.angle_alpha   90.00
_cell.angle_beta   90.00
_cell.angle_gamma   90.00
#
_symmetry.space_group_name_H-M   'P 1'
#
loop_
_entity.id
_entity.type
_entity.pdbx_description
1 polymer ?
#
loop_
_entity_poly.entity_id
_entity_poly.type
_entity_poly.pdbx_seq_one_letter_code
_entity_poly.pdbx_strand_id
1 'polypeptide(L)'
;MIRINLLPVRQAQKRELGRQFLVLAAIVLVGALGGNYYWYSVRHDAAEREARDVRDIQARIAALEKEIGEVNELKAKSAEVSAKLAALATLQAGRKGPVKMLDAVTMAIPKKVWVSDFNEVGGAVRIVGSALTLDDVSDFMKGLAAVVWTPKGMGRILERIPNAGRTRVEITGPDGISVEEIDDVDVKNFFTNVELKSTSQPTSGTGTRVVSFELATGANYAI
;
A
#
# COMPACT_ATOMS: atom_id res chain seq x y z
N MET A 1 -3.04 -33.30 125.44
CA MET A 1 -1.93 -33.24 124.49
C MET A 1 -2.42 -32.61 123.20
N ILE A 2 -2.06 -31.36 122.92
CA ILE A 2 -2.44 -30.64 121.68
C ILE A 2 -1.36 -30.94 120.62
N ARG A 3 -1.71 -31.59 119.59
CA ARG A 3 -0.76 -31.83 118.44
C ARG A 3 -0.92 -30.65 117.45
N ILE A 4 0.10 -29.83 117.42
CA ILE A 4 0.18 -28.73 116.42
C ILE A 4 0.66 -29.31 115.12
N ASN A 5 -0.15 -29.18 114.08
CA ASN A 5 0.16 -29.61 112.72
C ASN A 5 1.09 -28.56 112.08
N LEU A 6 2.36 -28.83 111.95
CA LEU A 6 3.35 -27.95 111.35
C LEU A 6 3.63 -28.28 109.87
N LEU A 7 2.63 -28.76 109.15
CA LEU A 7 2.81 -28.92 107.74
C LEU A 7 2.90 -27.56 107.02
N PRO A 8 3.92 -27.33 106.18
CA PRO A 8 4.13 -26.07 105.50
C PRO A 8 3.16 -25.93 104.24
N VAL A 9 1.86 -25.79 104.50
CA VAL A 9 0.83 -25.67 103.47
C VAL A 9 1.13 -24.50 102.53
N ARG A 10 1.74 -23.45 103.00
CA ARG A 10 2.12 -22.28 102.16
C ARG A 10 3.22 -22.56 101.16
N GLN A 11 4.11 -23.56 101.39
CA GLN A 11 5.15 -23.93 100.46
C GLN A 11 4.61 -24.80 99.32
N ALA A 12 3.64 -25.67 99.59
CA ALA A 12 2.94 -26.48 98.58
C ALA A 12 2.14 -25.60 97.58
N GLN A 13 1.37 -24.62 98.11
CA GLN A 13 0.62 -23.68 97.29
C GLN A 13 1.51 -22.81 96.44
N LYS A 14 2.65 -22.36 96.93
CA LYS A 14 3.63 -21.59 96.10
C LYS A 14 4.26 -22.42 94.98
N ARG A 15 4.49 -23.71 95.19
CA ARG A 15 5.01 -24.62 94.16
C ARG A 15 3.94 -24.93 93.08
N GLU A 16 2.70 -25.09 93.47
CA GLU A 16 1.60 -25.30 92.55
C GLU A 16 1.32 -24.05 91.69
N LEU A 17 1.29 -22.86 92.25
CA LEU A 17 1.18 -21.59 91.54
C LEU A 17 2.35 -21.38 90.58
N GLY A 18 3.61 -21.69 91.04
CA GLY A 18 4.78 -21.60 90.13
C GLY A 18 4.73 -22.55 88.96
N ARG A 19 4.20 -23.77 89.17
CA ARG A 19 4.01 -24.76 88.09
C ARG A 19 2.92 -24.35 87.12
N GLN A 20 1.81 -23.81 87.63
CA GLN A 20 0.75 -23.29 86.80
C GLN A 20 1.20 -22.10 85.94
N PHE A 21 2.00 -21.21 86.53
CA PHE A 21 2.58 -20.06 85.82
C PHE A 21 3.56 -20.49 84.71
N LEU A 22 4.40 -21.51 85.02
CA LEU A 22 5.31 -22.07 83.98
C LEU A 22 4.57 -22.73 82.80
N VAL A 23 3.48 -23.47 83.13
CA VAL A 23 2.65 -24.08 82.06
C VAL A 23 1.97 -23.01 81.18
N LEU A 24 1.45 -21.99 81.83
CA LEU A 24 0.81 -20.88 81.13
C LEU A 24 1.83 -20.10 80.30
N ALA A 25 3.01 -19.82 80.80
CA ALA A 25 4.08 -19.20 80.06
C ALA A 25 4.54 -20.06 78.86
N ALA A 26 4.65 -21.39 79.04
CA ALA A 26 4.97 -22.30 77.94
C ALA A 26 3.92 -22.31 76.84
N ILE A 27 2.62 -22.28 77.20
CA ILE A 27 1.50 -22.20 76.19
C ILE A 27 1.58 -20.87 75.41
N VAL A 28 1.80 -19.77 76.10
CA VAL A 28 1.93 -18.45 75.44
C VAL A 28 3.13 -18.42 74.51
N LEU A 29 4.25 -18.97 74.92
CA LEU A 29 5.48 -19.04 74.10
C LEU A 29 5.31 -19.92 72.90
N VAL A 30 4.69 -21.11 73.02
CA VAL A 30 4.37 -21.96 71.87
C VAL A 30 3.36 -21.30 70.91
N GLY A 31 2.33 -20.64 71.47
CA GLY A 31 1.38 -19.87 70.70
C GLY A 31 2.00 -18.72 69.92
N ALA A 32 2.91 -17.99 70.58
CA ALA A 32 3.62 -16.88 69.90
C ALA A 32 4.58 -17.38 68.78
N LEU A 33 5.30 -18.47 69.05
CA LEU A 33 6.17 -19.07 68.02
C LEU A 33 5.36 -19.65 66.87
N GLY A 34 4.26 -20.34 67.14
CA GLY A 34 3.37 -20.90 66.11
C GLY A 34 2.68 -19.81 65.29
N GLY A 35 2.19 -18.76 65.93
CA GLY A 35 1.59 -17.61 65.27
C GLY A 35 2.58 -16.85 64.37
N ASN A 36 3.81 -16.66 64.88
CA ASN A 36 4.87 -16.01 64.09
C ASN A 36 5.27 -16.86 62.87
N TYR A 37 5.42 -18.18 63.03
CA TYR A 37 5.72 -19.09 61.95
C TYR A 37 4.62 -19.13 60.91
N TYR A 38 3.35 -19.18 61.33
CA TYR A 38 2.21 -19.14 60.42
C TYR A 38 2.16 -17.83 59.62
N TRP A 39 2.35 -16.71 60.27
CA TRP A 39 2.35 -15.41 59.59
C TRP A 39 3.53 -15.26 58.65
N TYR A 40 4.69 -15.75 58.99
CA TYR A 40 5.88 -15.79 58.12
C TYR A 40 5.63 -16.65 56.90
N SER A 41 5.07 -17.86 57.05
CA SER A 41 4.79 -18.75 55.92
C SER A 41 3.78 -18.15 54.92
N VAL A 42 2.70 -17.55 55.43
CA VAL A 42 1.68 -16.90 54.56
C VAL A 42 2.27 -15.72 53.79
N ARG A 43 3.12 -14.92 54.41
CA ARG A 43 3.80 -13.81 53.74
C ARG A 43 4.84 -14.29 52.73
N HIS A 44 5.56 -15.33 53.04
CA HIS A 44 6.55 -15.91 52.14
C HIS A 44 5.88 -16.49 50.88
N ASP A 45 4.79 -17.22 51.05
CA ASP A 45 4.01 -17.77 49.94
C ASP A 45 3.41 -16.69 49.06
N ALA A 46 2.92 -15.57 49.64
CA ALA A 46 2.43 -14.43 48.86
C ALA A 46 3.54 -13.77 48.05
N ALA A 47 4.70 -13.52 48.66
CA ALA A 47 5.86 -12.95 47.99
C ALA A 47 6.38 -13.85 46.82
N GLU A 48 6.39 -15.18 47.04
CA GLU A 48 6.76 -16.12 45.99
C GLU A 48 5.76 -16.12 44.79
N ARG A 49 4.47 -15.99 45.08
CA ARG A 49 3.43 -15.89 44.01
C ARG A 49 3.65 -14.62 43.18
N GLU A 50 3.79 -13.48 43.86
CA GLU A 50 4.09 -12.22 43.16
C GLU A 50 5.39 -12.30 42.34
N ALA A 51 6.42 -12.92 42.88
CA ALA A 51 7.69 -13.11 42.17
C ALA A 51 7.57 -14.06 40.95
N ARG A 52 6.66 -15.03 40.98
CA ARG A 52 6.33 -15.88 39.81
C ARG A 52 5.55 -15.10 38.79
N ASP A 53 4.52 -14.36 39.20
CA ASP A 53 3.70 -13.54 38.29
C ASP A 53 4.55 -12.50 37.56
N VAL A 54 5.48 -11.84 38.26
CA VAL A 54 6.43 -10.89 37.64
C VAL A 54 7.30 -11.58 36.59
N ARG A 55 7.82 -12.79 36.88
CA ARG A 55 8.62 -13.55 35.91
C ARG A 55 7.80 -13.98 34.70
N ASP A 56 6.58 -14.41 34.91
CA ASP A 56 5.68 -14.80 33.83
C ASP A 56 5.32 -13.60 32.92
N ILE A 57 5.05 -12.44 33.54
CA ILE A 57 4.81 -11.20 32.79
C ILE A 57 6.05 -10.80 32.00
N GLN A 58 7.23 -10.84 32.61
CA GLN A 58 8.49 -10.54 31.91
C GLN A 58 8.76 -11.50 30.75
N ALA A 59 8.48 -12.79 30.93
CA ALA A 59 8.60 -13.77 29.84
C ALA A 59 7.64 -13.49 28.69
N ARG A 60 6.39 -13.09 29.01
CA ARG A 60 5.41 -12.69 28.00
C ARG A 60 5.81 -11.41 27.26
N ILE A 61 6.33 -10.43 27.98
CA ILE A 61 6.86 -9.19 27.38
C ILE A 61 7.98 -9.53 26.39
N ALA A 62 8.95 -10.34 26.79
CA ALA A 62 10.05 -10.72 25.92
C ALA A 62 9.59 -11.50 24.67
N ALA A 63 8.57 -12.36 24.83
CA ALA A 63 7.97 -13.06 23.68
C ALA A 63 7.26 -12.10 22.72
N LEU A 64 6.46 -11.18 23.25
CA LEU A 64 5.78 -10.16 22.46
C LEU A 64 6.74 -9.19 21.75
N GLU A 65 7.81 -8.78 22.43
CA GLU A 65 8.86 -7.95 21.81
C GLU A 65 9.52 -8.65 20.63
N LYS A 66 9.75 -9.96 20.72
CA LYS A 66 10.26 -10.75 19.61
C LYS A 66 9.26 -10.80 18.44
N GLU A 67 7.98 -11.05 18.72
CA GLU A 67 6.93 -11.04 17.70
C GLU A 67 6.81 -9.66 17.03
N ILE A 68 6.86 -8.58 17.80
CA ILE A 68 6.85 -7.22 17.28
C ILE A 68 8.08 -6.98 16.37
N GLY A 69 9.23 -7.47 16.77
CA GLY A 69 10.46 -7.41 15.95
C GLY A 69 10.26 -8.10 14.59
N GLU A 70 9.74 -9.33 14.59
CA GLU A 70 9.46 -10.08 13.37
C GLU A 70 8.42 -9.39 12.48
N VAL A 71 7.34 -8.86 13.07
CA VAL A 71 6.32 -8.10 12.32
C VAL A 71 6.89 -6.82 11.71
N ASN A 72 7.75 -6.11 12.41
CA ASN A 72 8.38 -4.89 11.88
C ASN A 72 9.35 -5.23 10.73
N GLU A 73 10.10 -6.31 10.83
CA GLU A 73 10.95 -6.79 9.75
C GLU A 73 10.13 -7.18 8.50
N LEU A 74 9.02 -7.91 8.70
CA LEU A 74 8.11 -8.25 7.62
C LEU A 74 7.49 -7.01 6.95
N LYS A 75 7.09 -6.01 7.74
CA LYS A 75 6.58 -4.73 7.21
C LYS A 75 7.64 -3.98 6.40
N ALA A 76 8.89 -3.94 6.87
CA ALA A 76 9.99 -3.33 6.15
C ALA A 76 10.25 -4.04 4.82
N LYS A 77 10.28 -5.38 4.80
CA LYS A 77 10.41 -6.18 3.59
C LYS A 77 9.24 -5.97 2.63
N SER A 78 8.01 -5.92 3.14
CA SER A 78 6.82 -5.66 2.32
C SER A 78 6.87 -4.26 1.67
N ALA A 79 7.30 -3.25 2.42
CA ALA A 79 7.49 -1.90 1.88
C ALA A 79 8.59 -1.85 0.80
N GLU A 80 9.69 -2.55 1.01
CA GLU A 80 10.77 -2.65 0.02
C GLU A 80 10.30 -3.34 -1.27
N VAL A 81 9.58 -4.45 -1.15
CA VAL A 81 9.02 -5.17 -2.30
C VAL A 81 8.01 -4.31 -3.05
N SER A 82 7.12 -3.61 -2.34
CA SER A 82 6.16 -2.72 -2.98
C SER A 82 6.82 -1.55 -3.72
N ALA A 83 7.88 -0.97 -3.16
CA ALA A 83 8.68 0.05 -3.83
C ALA A 83 9.38 -0.48 -5.09
N LYS A 84 9.93 -1.69 -5.04
CA LYS A 84 10.54 -2.36 -6.21
C LYS A 84 9.49 -2.64 -7.30
N LEU A 85 8.29 -3.10 -6.91
CA LEU A 85 7.20 -3.34 -7.87
C LEU A 85 6.73 -2.04 -8.52
N ALA A 86 6.61 -0.95 -7.76
CA ALA A 86 6.27 0.36 -8.32
C ALA A 86 7.35 0.85 -9.30
N ALA A 87 8.62 0.70 -8.96
CA ALA A 87 9.72 1.04 -9.88
C ALA A 87 9.72 0.18 -11.15
N LEU A 88 9.45 -1.12 -11.04
CA LEU A 88 9.30 -2.00 -12.20
C LEU A 88 8.10 -1.63 -13.07
N ALA A 89 6.98 -1.26 -12.47
CA ALA A 89 5.79 -0.82 -13.20
C ALA A 89 6.06 0.47 -14.01
N THR A 90 6.77 1.44 -13.41
CA THR A 90 7.16 2.67 -14.12
C THR A 90 8.15 2.40 -15.26
N LEU A 91 9.11 1.50 -15.05
CA LEU A 91 10.05 1.11 -16.10
C LEU A 91 9.36 0.36 -17.25
N GLN A 92 8.40 -0.52 -16.95
CA GLN A 92 7.61 -1.22 -17.96
C GLN A 92 6.70 -0.26 -18.75
N ALA A 93 6.07 0.71 -18.08
CA ALA A 93 5.28 1.74 -18.74
C ALA A 93 6.15 2.59 -19.68
N GLY A 94 7.34 3.00 -19.20
CA GLY A 94 8.29 3.75 -20.01
C GLY A 94 8.80 2.99 -21.26
N ARG A 95 8.95 1.67 -21.17
CA ARG A 95 9.37 0.84 -22.31
C ARG A 95 8.29 0.64 -23.35
N LYS A 96 7.02 0.49 -22.93
CA LYS A 96 5.89 0.25 -23.83
C LYS A 96 5.31 1.55 -24.42
N GLY A 97 5.53 2.69 -23.79
CA GLY A 97 5.00 3.99 -24.19
C GLY A 97 5.36 4.38 -25.62
N PRO A 98 6.65 4.43 -25.99
CA PRO A 98 7.06 4.86 -27.34
C PRO A 98 6.53 3.97 -28.46
N VAL A 99 6.44 2.65 -28.22
CA VAL A 99 5.89 1.72 -29.23
C VAL A 99 4.40 1.98 -29.46
N LYS A 100 3.61 2.13 -28.39
CA LYS A 100 2.19 2.46 -28.48
C LYS A 100 1.97 3.82 -29.16
N MET A 101 2.83 4.79 -28.90
CA MET A 101 2.79 6.10 -29.52
C MET A 101 2.98 6.04 -31.03
N LEU A 102 4.00 5.34 -31.49
CA LEU A 102 4.26 5.17 -32.91
C LEU A 102 3.12 4.41 -33.60
N ASP A 103 2.58 3.40 -32.95
CA ASP A 103 1.42 2.67 -33.46
C ASP A 103 0.19 3.58 -33.59
N ALA A 104 -0.09 4.38 -32.56
CA ALA A 104 -1.16 5.37 -32.57
C ALA A 104 -1.03 6.40 -33.69
N VAL A 105 0.18 6.93 -33.90
CA VAL A 105 0.46 7.88 -34.96
C VAL A 105 0.29 7.21 -36.35
N THR A 106 0.77 5.98 -36.48
CA THR A 106 0.63 5.22 -37.77
C THR A 106 -0.84 4.99 -38.14
N MET A 107 -1.70 4.72 -37.15
CA MET A 107 -3.16 4.60 -37.42
C MET A 107 -3.81 5.91 -37.82
N ALA A 108 -3.25 7.05 -37.38
CA ALA A 108 -3.82 8.38 -37.65
C ALA A 108 -3.35 9.01 -38.94
N ILE A 109 -2.18 8.63 -39.49
CA ILE A 109 -1.55 9.27 -40.67
C ILE A 109 -2.33 8.97 -41.94
N PRO A 110 -2.85 10.01 -42.66
CA PRO A 110 -3.42 9.84 -43.99
C PRO A 110 -2.32 9.60 -45.05
N LYS A 111 -2.70 9.08 -46.23
CA LYS A 111 -1.75 8.73 -47.29
C LYS A 111 -0.97 9.91 -47.89
N LYS A 112 -1.45 11.16 -47.66
CA LYS A 112 -0.87 12.39 -48.22
C LYS A 112 -0.17 13.26 -47.19
N VAL A 113 0.16 12.73 -46.06
CA VAL A 113 0.88 13.40 -44.94
C VAL A 113 2.17 12.68 -44.68
N TRP A 114 3.25 13.44 -44.47
CA TRP A 114 4.56 12.95 -44.08
C TRP A 114 4.98 13.62 -42.77
N VAL A 115 5.36 12.82 -41.80
CA VAL A 115 5.97 13.29 -40.55
C VAL A 115 7.47 13.33 -40.75
N SER A 116 8.09 14.49 -40.50
CA SER A 116 9.55 14.69 -40.62
C SER A 116 10.25 14.68 -39.26
N ASP A 117 9.59 15.13 -38.21
CA ASP A 117 10.10 15.15 -36.86
C ASP A 117 9.00 14.81 -35.87
N PHE A 118 9.39 14.01 -34.88
CA PHE A 118 8.50 13.56 -33.81
C PHE A 118 9.26 13.61 -32.50
N ASN A 119 8.79 14.46 -31.59
CA ASN A 119 9.42 14.62 -30.29
C ASN A 119 8.38 14.48 -29.15
N GLU A 120 8.70 13.67 -28.16
CA GLU A 120 7.87 13.47 -26.98
C GLU A 120 8.69 13.73 -25.72
N VAL A 121 8.17 14.58 -24.86
CA VAL A 121 8.78 14.90 -23.57
C VAL A 121 7.69 14.96 -22.50
N GLY A 122 7.70 13.98 -21.59
CA GLY A 122 6.81 13.96 -20.42
C GLY A 122 5.30 13.92 -20.78
N GLY A 123 4.94 13.25 -21.87
CA GLY A 123 3.56 13.16 -22.36
C GLY A 123 3.14 14.30 -23.29
N ALA A 124 3.96 15.34 -23.46
CA ALA A 124 3.74 16.36 -24.49
C ALA A 124 4.39 15.92 -25.80
N VAL A 125 3.61 15.88 -26.86
CA VAL A 125 4.03 15.39 -28.18
C VAL A 125 4.04 16.55 -29.17
N ARG A 126 5.16 16.70 -29.85
CA ARG A 126 5.32 17.64 -30.96
C ARG A 126 5.55 16.85 -32.24
N ILE A 127 4.72 17.13 -33.25
CA ILE A 127 4.77 16.49 -34.55
C ILE A 127 5.00 17.57 -35.62
N VAL A 128 6.08 17.46 -36.35
CA VAL A 128 6.35 18.33 -37.49
C VAL A 128 6.29 17.51 -38.78
N GLY A 129 5.63 18.04 -39.78
CA GLY A 129 5.45 17.31 -41.02
C GLY A 129 5.07 18.19 -42.20
N SER A 130 4.80 17.54 -43.30
CA SER A 130 4.33 18.17 -44.51
C SER A 130 3.14 17.42 -45.08
N ALA A 131 2.22 18.15 -45.70
CA ALA A 131 1.02 17.61 -46.37
C ALA A 131 0.83 18.24 -47.75
N LEU A 132 0.06 17.60 -48.61
CA LEU A 132 -0.24 18.17 -49.92
C LEU A 132 -1.19 19.36 -49.81
N THR A 133 -2.17 19.28 -48.93
CA THR A 133 -3.19 20.32 -48.71
C THR A 133 -3.41 20.57 -47.20
N LEU A 134 -4.02 21.71 -46.88
CA LEU A 134 -4.44 22.03 -45.53
C LEU A 134 -5.55 21.09 -45.02
N ASP A 135 -6.40 20.61 -45.93
CA ASP A 135 -7.45 19.63 -45.65
C ASP A 135 -6.84 18.31 -45.18
N ASP A 136 -5.70 17.86 -45.78
CA ASP A 136 -4.97 16.66 -45.36
C ASP A 136 -4.41 16.83 -43.92
N VAL A 137 -3.99 18.05 -43.54
CA VAL A 137 -3.58 18.36 -42.13
C VAL A 137 -4.77 18.27 -41.21
N SER A 138 -5.93 18.81 -41.62
CA SER A 138 -7.16 18.72 -40.82
C SER A 138 -7.60 17.26 -40.61
N ASP A 139 -7.52 16.45 -41.64
CA ASP A 139 -7.85 15.02 -41.56
C ASP A 139 -6.87 14.25 -40.67
N PHE A 140 -5.59 14.63 -40.71
CA PHE A 140 -4.61 14.08 -39.75
C PHE A 140 -4.93 14.44 -38.30
N MET A 141 -5.29 15.69 -38.01
CA MET A 141 -5.71 16.12 -36.67
C MET A 141 -6.96 15.37 -36.20
N LYS A 142 -7.95 15.18 -37.05
CA LYS A 142 -9.14 14.37 -36.76
C LYS A 142 -8.75 12.91 -36.53
N GLY A 143 -7.84 12.38 -37.35
CA GLY A 143 -7.30 11.03 -37.21
C GLY A 143 -6.63 10.82 -35.84
N LEU A 144 -5.78 11.76 -35.39
CA LEU A 144 -5.17 11.74 -34.07
C LEU A 144 -6.22 11.78 -32.95
N ALA A 145 -7.21 12.67 -33.06
CA ALA A 145 -8.30 12.79 -32.08
C ALA A 145 -9.20 11.54 -32.02
N ALA A 146 -9.24 10.75 -33.11
CA ALA A 146 -10.03 9.53 -33.21
C ALA A 146 -9.31 8.29 -32.66
N VAL A 147 -8.00 8.36 -32.35
CA VAL A 147 -7.27 7.25 -31.75
C VAL A 147 -7.65 7.11 -30.28
N VAL A 148 -8.11 5.92 -29.93
CA VAL A 148 -8.58 5.61 -28.58
C VAL A 148 -7.96 4.33 -28.05
N TRP A 149 -7.93 4.25 -26.73
CA TRP A 149 -7.60 3.05 -26.01
C TRP A 149 -8.88 2.37 -25.52
N THR A 150 -8.96 1.06 -25.71
CA THR A 150 -10.05 0.21 -25.24
C THR A 150 -9.50 -0.95 -24.41
N PRO A 151 -10.32 -1.65 -23.61
CA PRO A 151 -9.88 -2.83 -22.86
C PRO A 151 -9.28 -3.95 -23.72
N LYS A 152 -9.61 -3.96 -25.03
CA LYS A 152 -9.10 -4.96 -25.99
C LYS A 152 -7.87 -4.49 -26.77
N GLY A 153 -7.48 -3.24 -26.64
CA GLY A 153 -6.31 -2.68 -27.31
C GLY A 153 -6.53 -1.28 -27.87
N MET A 154 -5.60 -0.84 -28.70
CA MET A 154 -5.68 0.45 -29.37
C MET A 154 -6.58 0.34 -30.61
N GLY A 155 -7.40 1.36 -30.82
CA GLY A 155 -8.30 1.41 -31.94
C GLY A 155 -8.59 2.83 -32.42
N ARG A 156 -9.38 2.95 -33.46
CA ARG A 156 -9.84 4.21 -34.00
C ARG A 156 -11.37 4.30 -33.97
N ILE A 157 -11.89 5.41 -33.49
CA ILE A 157 -13.33 5.69 -33.53
C ILE A 157 -13.79 5.79 -34.99
N LEU A 158 -14.78 4.97 -35.37
CA LEU A 158 -15.47 5.08 -36.62
C LEU A 158 -16.71 5.97 -36.51
N GLU A 159 -17.52 5.71 -35.47
CA GLU A 159 -18.78 6.41 -35.30
C GLU A 159 -19.18 6.35 -33.80
N ARG A 160 -19.73 7.45 -33.27
CA ARG A 160 -20.44 7.46 -32.00
C ARG A 160 -21.92 7.28 -32.26
N ILE A 161 -22.53 6.29 -31.62
CA ILE A 161 -23.95 6.00 -31.79
C ILE A 161 -24.75 6.95 -30.89
N PRO A 162 -25.46 7.93 -31.45
CA PRO A 162 -26.23 8.87 -30.67
C PRO A 162 -27.31 8.13 -29.87
N ASN A 163 -27.48 8.44 -28.60
CA ASN A 163 -28.47 7.90 -27.69
C ASN A 163 -28.24 6.45 -27.17
N ALA A 164 -27.18 5.76 -27.58
CA ALA A 164 -26.90 4.40 -27.10
C ALA A 164 -25.78 4.33 -26.06
N GLY A 165 -25.01 5.43 -25.82
CA GLY A 165 -23.85 5.43 -24.96
C GLY A 165 -22.75 4.47 -25.42
N ARG A 166 -22.71 4.17 -26.73
CA ARG A 166 -21.77 3.24 -27.35
C ARG A 166 -21.04 3.88 -28.51
N THR A 167 -19.77 3.53 -28.60
CA THR A 167 -18.92 3.96 -29.73
C THR A 167 -18.49 2.73 -30.55
N ARG A 168 -18.60 2.83 -31.86
CA ARG A 168 -18.06 1.83 -32.77
C ARG A 168 -16.59 2.11 -32.99
N VAL A 169 -15.73 1.16 -32.61
CA VAL A 169 -14.29 1.30 -32.68
C VAL A 169 -13.72 0.21 -33.59
N GLU A 170 -12.83 0.61 -34.49
CA GLU A 170 -12.00 -0.29 -35.26
C GLU A 170 -10.75 -0.62 -34.46
N ILE A 171 -10.58 -1.87 -34.05
CA ILE A 171 -9.46 -2.33 -33.24
C ILE A 171 -8.52 -3.14 -34.12
N THR A 172 -7.23 -2.80 -34.08
CA THR A 172 -6.19 -3.56 -34.77
C THR A 172 -5.58 -4.55 -33.74
N GLY A 173 -5.93 -5.81 -33.90
CA GLY A 173 -5.41 -6.89 -33.06
C GLY A 173 -4.44 -7.80 -33.81
N PRO A 174 -3.82 -8.79 -33.15
CA PRO A 174 -2.93 -9.78 -33.78
C PRO A 174 -3.65 -10.63 -34.82
N ASP A 175 -4.97 -10.77 -34.73
CA ASP A 175 -5.81 -11.56 -35.65
C ASP A 175 -6.39 -10.72 -36.81
N GLY A 176 -6.02 -9.45 -36.93
CA GLY A 176 -6.47 -8.52 -37.94
C GLY A 176 -7.30 -7.36 -37.40
N ILE A 177 -8.02 -6.69 -38.33
CA ILE A 177 -8.86 -5.55 -37.99
C ILE A 177 -10.26 -6.06 -37.66
N SER A 178 -10.77 -5.71 -36.48
CA SER A 178 -12.13 -5.98 -36.03
C SER A 178 -12.87 -4.70 -35.70
N VAL A 179 -14.18 -4.65 -35.99
CA VAL A 179 -15.05 -3.53 -35.64
C VAL A 179 -15.94 -3.98 -34.48
N GLU A 180 -15.86 -3.28 -33.38
CA GLU A 180 -16.62 -3.60 -32.17
C GLU A 180 -17.39 -2.39 -31.65
N GLU A 181 -18.50 -2.67 -30.98
CA GLU A 181 -19.27 -1.66 -30.22
C GLU A 181 -18.86 -1.72 -28.77
N ILE A 182 -18.33 -0.62 -28.23
CA ILE A 182 -17.81 -0.49 -26.89
C ILE A 182 -18.54 0.64 -26.16
N ASP A 183 -18.79 0.50 -24.88
CA ASP A 183 -19.43 1.54 -24.08
C ASP A 183 -18.50 2.77 -23.99
N ASP A 184 -19.07 3.98 -24.10
CA ASP A 184 -18.33 5.25 -24.12
C ASP A 184 -17.45 5.46 -22.87
N VAL A 185 -17.79 4.83 -21.75
CA VAL A 185 -17.02 4.89 -20.48
C VAL A 185 -15.67 4.19 -20.61
N ASP A 186 -15.61 3.13 -21.42
CA ASP A 186 -14.40 2.31 -21.60
C ASP A 186 -13.52 2.79 -22.76
N VAL A 187 -13.96 3.83 -23.47
CA VAL A 187 -13.23 4.43 -24.59
C VAL A 187 -12.50 5.67 -24.10
N LYS A 188 -11.17 5.62 -24.05
CA LYS A 188 -10.34 6.75 -23.64
C LYS A 188 -9.48 7.26 -24.78
N ASN A 189 -9.52 8.57 -25.02
CA ASN A 189 -8.70 9.19 -26.04
C ASN A 189 -7.21 9.03 -25.71
N PHE A 190 -6.44 8.57 -26.68
CA PHE A 190 -4.98 8.44 -26.54
C PHE A 190 -4.30 9.80 -26.68
N PHE A 191 -4.69 10.58 -27.69
CA PHE A 191 -4.23 11.95 -27.86
C PHE A 191 -5.25 12.95 -27.30
N THR A 192 -4.75 13.89 -26.52
CA THR A 192 -5.55 14.97 -25.92
C THR A 192 -5.08 16.31 -26.46
N ASN A 193 -5.99 17.26 -26.62
CA ASN A 193 -5.67 18.62 -27.07
C ASN A 193 -4.79 18.69 -28.32
N VAL A 194 -5.30 18.13 -29.43
CA VAL A 194 -4.61 18.24 -30.74
C VAL A 194 -4.72 19.67 -31.25
N GLU A 195 -3.61 20.39 -31.21
CA GLU A 195 -3.53 21.80 -31.61
C GLU A 195 -2.56 21.99 -32.78
N LEU A 196 -2.97 22.82 -33.72
CA LEU A 196 -2.12 23.28 -34.81
C LEU A 196 -1.36 24.54 -34.32
N LYS A 197 -0.04 24.43 -34.15
CA LYS A 197 0.80 25.54 -33.71
C LYS A 197 1.23 26.46 -34.83
N SER A 198 1.63 25.88 -35.93
CA SER A 198 2.02 26.67 -37.13
C SER A 198 1.76 25.92 -38.41
N THR A 199 1.48 26.68 -39.46
CA THR A 199 1.46 26.21 -40.85
C THR A 199 2.24 27.17 -41.71
N SER A 200 3.06 26.66 -42.62
CA SER A 200 3.75 27.45 -43.61
C SER A 200 3.62 26.80 -44.98
N GLN A 201 3.31 27.62 -45.97
CA GLN A 201 3.26 27.19 -47.37
C GLN A 201 4.41 27.88 -48.13
N PRO A 202 5.48 27.17 -48.48
CA PRO A 202 6.55 27.79 -49.25
C PRO A 202 6.04 28.26 -50.61
N THR A 203 6.25 29.54 -50.88
CA THR A 203 5.76 30.24 -52.08
C THR A 203 6.73 30.13 -53.28
N SER A 204 7.83 29.40 -53.15
CA SER A 204 8.91 29.44 -54.14
C SER A 204 9.20 28.08 -54.76
N GLY A 205 9.09 28.00 -56.06
CA GLY A 205 9.70 26.96 -56.91
C GLY A 205 8.72 26.13 -57.73
N THR A 206 9.19 25.68 -58.87
CA THR A 206 8.53 24.85 -59.89
C THR A 206 8.19 23.43 -59.44
N GLY A 207 7.84 23.23 -58.16
CA GLY A 207 7.54 21.95 -57.53
C GLY A 207 6.12 21.87 -56.97
N THR A 208 5.73 20.66 -56.57
CA THR A 208 4.47 20.38 -55.89
C THR A 208 4.36 21.26 -54.63
N ARG A 209 3.27 22.03 -54.53
CA ARG A 209 3.00 22.84 -53.33
C ARG A 209 2.75 21.94 -52.14
N VAL A 210 3.59 21.98 -51.15
CA VAL A 210 3.46 21.25 -49.88
C VAL A 210 3.22 22.24 -48.74
N VAL A 211 2.34 21.91 -47.85
CA VAL A 211 2.07 22.67 -46.62
C VAL A 211 2.86 22.01 -45.49
N SER A 212 3.81 22.74 -44.91
CA SER A 212 4.48 22.32 -43.69
C SER A 212 3.61 22.68 -42.49
N PHE A 213 3.54 21.78 -41.53
CA PHE A 213 2.76 21.97 -40.30
C PHE A 213 3.52 21.56 -39.06
N GLU A 214 3.12 22.15 -37.94
CA GLU A 214 3.56 21.77 -36.61
C GLU A 214 2.34 21.58 -35.70
N LEU A 215 2.19 20.36 -35.16
CA LEU A 215 1.12 20.00 -34.25
C LEU A 215 1.69 19.79 -32.84
N ALA A 216 0.91 20.17 -31.83
CA ALA A 216 1.16 19.83 -30.46
C ALA A 216 -0.03 19.06 -29.90
N THR A 217 0.24 18.02 -29.13
CA THR A 217 -0.79 17.20 -28.48
C THR A 217 -0.26 16.59 -27.21
N GLY A 218 -1.14 16.20 -26.30
CA GLY A 218 -0.79 15.41 -25.13
C GLY A 218 -1.03 13.93 -25.39
N ALA A 219 -0.14 13.06 -24.90
CA ALA A 219 -0.33 11.61 -24.93
C ALA A 219 -0.72 11.10 -23.55
N ASN A 220 -1.76 10.29 -23.48
CA ASN A 220 -2.21 9.65 -22.25
C ASN A 220 -1.70 8.22 -22.19
N TYR A 221 -0.66 7.98 -21.36
CA TYR A 221 -0.09 6.65 -21.12
C TYR A 221 -0.71 5.92 -19.92
N ALA A 222 -1.52 6.62 -19.11
CA ALA A 222 -2.11 6.10 -17.87
C ALA A 222 -3.37 5.24 -18.14
N ILE A 223 -3.27 4.41 -19.18
CA ILE A 223 -4.39 3.56 -19.58
C ILE A 223 -3.96 2.10 -19.59
#